data_01afac1eeb423884ae7a3528cea43ab6
#
_entry.id   01afac1eeb423884ae7a3528cea43ab6
#
_cell.length_a   1.000
_cell.length_b   1.000
_cell.length_c   1.000
_cell.angle_alpha   90.00
_cell.angle_beta   90.00
_cell.angle_gamma   90.00
#
_symmetry.space_group_name_H-M   'P 1'
#
loop_
_entity.id
_entity.type
_entity.pdbx_description
1 polymer ?
#
loop_
_entity_poly.entity_id
_entity_poly.type
_entity_poly.pdbx_seq_one_letter_code
_entity_poly.pdbx_strand_id
1 'polypeptide(L)'
;LTVQVCELGGGYINLMVQYYSDGRTEHKFTLYRIEDKTHPEYKAGYGLYELRHDARGDSGRGVLSNVLCFKMDASEYDKGAIILIPDGETGNTKVEVEANRDMQRVVDIINE
;
A
#
# COMPACT_ATOMS: atom_id res chain seq x y z
N LEU A 1 -6.73 -3.11 -10.76
CA LEU A 1 -6.52 -2.86 -9.33
C LEU A 1 -6.48 -1.37 -9.04
N THR A 2 -7.28 -0.94 -8.11
CA THR A 2 -7.28 0.44 -7.63
C THR A 2 -7.05 0.45 -6.12
N VAL A 3 -6.10 1.26 -5.66
CA VAL A 3 -5.92 1.53 -4.23
C VAL A 3 -6.78 2.73 -3.86
N GLN A 4 -7.77 2.51 -2.99
CA GLN A 4 -8.70 3.55 -2.58
C GLN A 4 -8.25 4.27 -1.32
N VAL A 5 -7.64 3.53 -0.39
CA VAL A 5 -7.14 4.07 0.88
C VAL A 5 -5.77 3.48 1.15
N CYS A 6 -4.86 4.30 1.62
CA CYS A 6 -3.54 3.88 2.07
C CYS A 6 -3.20 4.62 3.36
N GLU A 7 -2.88 3.87 4.40
CA GLU A 7 -2.53 4.43 5.71
C GLU A 7 -1.31 3.75 6.29
N LEU A 8 -0.49 4.53 6.99
CA LEU A 8 0.62 4.04 7.79
C LEU A 8 0.27 4.15 9.26
N GLY A 9 0.42 3.07 9.99
CA GLY A 9 0.18 3.10 11.43
C GLY A 9 0.48 1.77 12.10
N GLY A 10 0.94 1.83 13.34
CA GLY A 10 1.19 0.64 14.16
C GLY A 10 2.22 -0.34 13.58
N GLY A 11 3.12 0.12 12.73
CA GLY A 11 4.10 -0.74 12.07
C GLY A 11 3.55 -1.47 10.85
N TYR A 12 2.45 -1.01 10.28
CA TYR A 12 1.82 -1.61 9.09
C TYR A 12 1.53 -0.57 8.02
N ILE A 13 1.56 -1.02 6.77
CA ILE A 13 0.90 -0.35 5.65
C ILE A 13 -0.45 -1.01 5.46
N ASN A 14 -1.51 -0.23 5.56
CA ASN A 14 -2.88 -0.70 5.39
C ASN A 14 -3.44 -0.14 4.09
N LEU A 15 -3.90 -1.03 3.22
CA LEU A 15 -4.43 -0.67 1.91
C LEU A 15 -5.85 -1.19 1.75
N MET A 16 -6.75 -0.33 1.29
CA MET A 16 -8.04 -0.78 0.78
C MET A 16 -7.97 -0.78 -0.75
N VAL A 17 -8.19 -1.94 -1.35
CA VAL A 17 -8.07 -2.13 -2.79
C VAL A 17 -9.38 -2.62 -3.39
N GLN A 18 -9.61 -2.27 -4.66
CA GLN A 18 -10.68 -2.83 -5.48
C GLN A 18 -10.08 -3.48 -6.72
N TYR A 19 -10.65 -4.59 -7.12
CA TYR A 19 -10.20 -5.33 -8.30
C TYR A 19 -11.35 -6.17 -8.86
N TYR A 20 -11.21 -6.58 -10.14
CA TYR A 20 -12.14 -7.48 -10.74
C TYR A 20 -11.93 -8.91 -10.27
N SER A 21 -13.02 -9.64 -10.03
CA SER A 21 -12.95 -11.00 -9.52
C SER A 21 -14.19 -11.79 -9.93
N ASP A 22 -14.04 -13.12 -10.01
CA ASP A 22 -15.16 -14.05 -10.14
C ASP A 22 -15.83 -14.38 -8.80
N GLY A 23 -15.29 -13.85 -7.70
CA GLY A 23 -15.77 -14.11 -6.35
C GLY A 23 -15.37 -15.47 -5.78
N ARG A 24 -14.58 -16.26 -6.51
CA ARG A 24 -14.18 -17.63 -6.11
C ARG A 24 -12.67 -17.82 -6.08
N THR A 25 -11.95 -17.21 -7.03
CA THR A 25 -10.51 -17.34 -7.15
C THR A 25 -9.83 -16.44 -6.14
N GLU A 26 -8.97 -17.02 -5.32
CA GLU A 26 -8.17 -16.25 -4.38
C GLU A 26 -7.03 -15.56 -5.11
N HIS A 27 -7.01 -14.23 -5.03
CA HIS A 27 -5.94 -13.43 -5.61
C HIS A 27 -4.78 -13.33 -4.63
N LYS A 28 -3.57 -13.20 -5.16
CA LYS A 28 -2.38 -13.00 -4.34
C LYS A 28 -1.88 -11.57 -4.48
N PHE A 29 -1.59 -10.95 -3.36
CA PHE A 29 -1.02 -9.60 -3.29
C PHE A 29 0.33 -9.67 -2.59
N THR A 30 1.33 -9.03 -3.17
CA THR A 30 2.68 -8.99 -2.60
C THR A 30 3.20 -7.56 -2.67
N LEU A 31 3.76 -7.09 -1.57
CA LEU A 31 4.40 -5.78 -1.50
C LEU A 31 5.92 -5.98 -1.49
N TYR A 32 6.58 -5.48 -2.52
CA TYR A 32 8.02 -5.56 -2.67
C TYR A 32 8.66 -4.24 -2.30
N ARG A 33 9.72 -4.28 -1.50
CA ARG A 33 10.51 -3.11 -1.22
C ARG A 33 11.50 -2.87 -2.35
N ILE A 34 11.57 -1.61 -2.81
CA ILE A 34 12.55 -1.16 -3.80
C ILE A 34 13.63 -0.38 -3.06
N GLU A 35 14.84 -0.93 -3.02
CA GLU A 35 15.97 -0.31 -2.30
C GLU A 35 16.87 0.54 -3.20
N ASP A 36 16.60 0.54 -4.50
CA ASP A 36 17.39 1.28 -5.48
C ASP A 36 17.17 2.79 -5.35
N LYS A 37 18.17 3.48 -4.81
CA LYS A 37 18.12 4.93 -4.62
C LYS A 37 18.23 5.73 -5.94
N THR A 38 18.54 5.05 -7.04
CA THR A 38 18.56 5.68 -8.37
C THR A 38 17.22 5.56 -9.09
N HIS A 39 16.25 4.86 -8.49
CA HIS A 39 14.91 4.73 -9.05
C HIS A 39 14.28 6.12 -9.24
N PRO A 40 13.60 6.38 -10.37
CA PRO A 40 13.00 7.70 -10.63
C PRO A 40 11.99 8.16 -9.56
N GLU A 41 11.35 7.23 -8.90
CA GLU A 41 10.36 7.53 -7.85
C GLU A 41 10.96 7.56 -6.44
N TYR A 42 12.27 7.34 -6.31
CA TYR A 42 12.90 7.40 -4.99
C TYR A 42 12.81 8.80 -4.40
N LYS A 43 12.46 8.86 -3.12
CA LYS A 43 12.37 10.11 -2.35
C LYS A 43 12.94 9.86 -0.96
N ALA A 44 13.89 10.70 -0.55
CA ALA A 44 14.55 10.56 0.76
C ALA A 44 13.54 10.65 1.90
N GLY A 45 13.65 9.74 2.86
CA GLY A 45 12.72 9.65 3.99
C GLY A 45 11.47 8.83 3.72
N TYR A 46 11.27 8.38 2.48
CA TYR A 46 10.12 7.56 2.10
C TYR A 46 10.56 6.14 1.74
N GLY A 47 9.82 5.16 2.22
CA GLY A 47 9.94 3.80 1.73
C GLY A 47 9.32 3.69 0.34
N LEU A 48 10.01 3.04 -0.59
CA LEU A 48 9.51 2.83 -1.94
C LEU A 48 9.14 1.37 -2.11
N TYR A 49 7.92 1.11 -2.58
CA TYR A 49 7.36 -0.22 -2.70
C TYR A 49 6.65 -0.41 -4.02
N GLU A 50 6.51 -1.66 -4.42
CA GLU A 50 5.70 -2.06 -5.57
C GLU A 50 4.66 -3.07 -5.10
N LEU A 51 3.39 -2.77 -5.30
CA LEU A 51 2.29 -3.69 -5.01
C LEU A 51 2.02 -4.53 -6.26
N ARG A 52 2.23 -5.84 -6.14
CA ARG A 52 1.95 -6.79 -7.21
C ARG A 52 0.71 -7.58 -6.90
N HIS A 53 -0.13 -7.71 -7.91
CA HIS A 53 -1.40 -8.42 -7.87
C HIS A 53 -1.38 -9.58 -8.84
N ASP A 54 -1.57 -10.78 -8.33
CA ASP A 54 -1.70 -11.99 -9.13
C ASP A 54 -3.16 -12.47 -9.07
N ALA A 55 -3.87 -12.31 -10.16
CA ALA A 55 -5.27 -12.73 -10.27
C ALA A 55 -5.43 -14.24 -10.41
N ARG A 56 -4.35 -14.98 -10.60
CA ARG A 56 -4.34 -16.44 -10.78
C ARG A 56 -5.27 -16.94 -11.89
N GLY A 57 -5.31 -16.20 -12.99
CA GLY A 57 -6.13 -16.57 -14.14
C GLY A 57 -7.60 -16.18 -14.02
N ASP A 58 -7.98 -15.47 -12.96
CA ASP A 58 -9.34 -14.98 -12.79
C ASP A 58 -9.66 -13.90 -13.82
N SER A 59 -10.64 -14.15 -14.68
CA SER A 59 -11.13 -13.22 -15.69
C SER A 59 -12.53 -12.67 -15.37
N GLY A 60 -12.97 -12.83 -14.12
CA GLY A 60 -14.26 -12.33 -13.66
C GLY A 60 -14.35 -10.81 -13.74
N ARG A 61 -15.57 -10.31 -13.81
CA ARG A 61 -15.86 -8.87 -13.94
C ARG A 61 -16.62 -8.27 -12.76
N GLY A 62 -16.91 -9.07 -11.76
CA GLY A 62 -17.44 -8.54 -10.50
C GLY A 62 -16.37 -7.74 -9.78
N VAL A 63 -16.77 -6.72 -9.04
CA VAL A 63 -15.84 -5.87 -8.29
C VAL A 63 -15.80 -6.32 -6.84
N LEU A 64 -14.60 -6.62 -6.36
CA LEU A 64 -14.35 -6.93 -4.95
C LEU A 64 -13.51 -5.84 -4.30
N SER A 65 -13.80 -5.59 -3.04
CA SER A 65 -12.96 -4.77 -2.17
C SER A 65 -12.27 -5.66 -1.15
N ASN A 66 -11.02 -5.37 -0.85
CA ASN A 66 -10.24 -6.11 0.13
C ASN A 66 -9.35 -5.15 0.92
N VAL A 67 -9.07 -5.52 2.17
CA VAL A 67 -8.12 -4.78 3.02
C VAL A 67 -6.84 -5.61 3.12
N LEU A 68 -5.72 -4.99 2.73
CA LEU A 68 -4.40 -5.60 2.79
C LEU A 68 -3.58 -4.92 3.88
N CYS A 69 -2.95 -5.71 4.73
CA CYS A 69 -2.07 -5.22 5.79
C CYS A 69 -0.70 -5.83 5.62
N PHE A 70 0.32 -4.99 5.43
CA PHE A 70 1.70 -5.44 5.31
C PHE A 70 2.52 -4.90 6.47
N LYS A 71 3.19 -5.80 7.17
CA LYS A 71 4.06 -5.40 8.28
C LYS A 71 5.28 -4.68 7.77
N MET A 72 5.60 -3.55 8.40
CA MET A 72 6.73 -2.71 8.05
C MET A 72 7.60 -2.46 9.26
N ASP A 73 8.90 -2.40 9.04
CA ASP A 73 9.82 -1.88 10.04
C ASP A 73 9.77 -0.35 10.01
N ALA A 74 9.64 0.28 11.17
CA ALA A 74 9.61 1.73 11.27
C ALA A 74 10.87 2.40 10.73
N SER A 75 11.99 1.67 10.64
CA SER A 75 13.22 2.17 10.03
C SER A 75 13.15 2.27 8.51
N GLU A 76 12.16 1.64 7.88
CA GLU A 76 12.01 1.64 6.42
C GLU A 76 11.41 2.94 5.89
N TYR A 77 10.72 3.67 6.75
CA TYR A 77 10.16 4.96 6.40
C TYR A 77 10.23 5.93 7.56
N ASP A 78 10.64 7.14 7.29
CA ASP A 78 10.70 8.23 8.28
C ASP A 78 9.53 9.20 8.08
N LYS A 79 9.30 9.58 6.83
CA LYS A 79 8.27 10.57 6.47
C LYS A 79 7.02 9.94 5.87
N GLY A 80 7.13 8.79 5.26
CA GLY A 80 6.01 8.13 4.62
C GLY A 80 6.43 7.00 3.70
N ALA A 81 5.54 6.62 2.81
CA ALA A 81 5.77 5.56 1.83
C ALA A 81 5.19 5.92 0.47
N ILE A 82 5.85 5.43 -0.57
CA ILE A 82 5.39 5.54 -1.95
C ILE A 82 5.16 4.12 -2.45
N ILE A 83 3.98 3.84 -2.96
CA ILE A 83 3.61 2.53 -3.46
C ILE A 83 3.29 2.63 -4.93
N LEU A 84 4.07 1.94 -5.74
CA LEU A 84 3.85 1.84 -7.18
C LEU A 84 2.86 0.71 -7.45
N ILE A 85 1.94 0.95 -8.40
CA ILE A 85 0.87 0.02 -8.73
C ILE A 85 0.93 -0.27 -10.22
N PRO A 86 1.73 -1.27 -10.66
CA PRO A 86 1.85 -1.60 -12.08
C PRO A 86 0.54 -2.06 -12.71
N ASP A 87 -0.35 -2.66 -11.90
CA ASP A 87 -1.65 -3.18 -12.32
C ASP A 87 -2.78 -2.15 -12.14
N GLY A 88 -2.46 -0.87 -12.20
CA GLY A 88 -3.44 0.20 -12.06
C GLY A 88 -4.18 0.50 -13.36
N GLU A 89 -5.01 -0.42 -13.83
CA GLU A 89 -5.71 -0.29 -15.12
C GLU A 89 -6.69 0.88 -15.17
N THR A 90 -7.38 1.15 -14.07
CA THR A 90 -8.51 2.07 -14.04
C THR A 90 -8.38 3.17 -13.01
N GLY A 91 -7.25 3.26 -12.34
CA GLY A 91 -7.12 4.19 -11.25
C GLY A 91 -5.74 4.78 -11.14
N ASN A 92 -5.19 4.64 -9.97
CA ASN A 92 -3.90 5.18 -9.65
C ASN A 92 -2.77 4.19 -10.00
N THR A 93 -1.68 4.71 -10.49
CA THR A 93 -0.45 3.94 -10.74
C THR A 93 0.57 4.14 -9.63
N LYS A 94 0.29 5.08 -8.73
CA LYS A 94 1.15 5.42 -7.61
C LYS A 94 0.32 6.02 -6.48
N VAL A 95 0.63 5.63 -5.26
CA VAL A 95 0.07 6.23 -4.05
C VAL A 95 1.21 6.69 -3.16
N GLU A 96 1.12 7.91 -2.66
CA GLU A 96 2.05 8.46 -1.67
C GLU A 96 1.28 8.72 -0.38
N VAL A 97 1.81 8.22 0.73
CA VAL A 97 1.21 8.39 2.04
C VAL A 97 2.25 8.91 3.04
N GLU A 98 1.86 9.87 3.84
CA GLU A 98 2.72 10.40 4.91
C GLU A 98 2.47 9.64 6.21
N ALA A 99 3.53 9.53 7.03
CA ALA A 99 3.41 8.95 8.36
C ALA A 99 2.41 9.77 9.18
N ASN A 100 1.49 9.09 9.88
CA ASN A 100 0.42 9.76 10.61
C ASN A 100 0.92 10.31 11.95
N ARG A 101 1.49 11.51 11.90
CA ARG A 101 2.01 12.19 13.09
C ARG A 101 0.90 12.74 13.99
N ASP A 102 -0.27 13.01 13.43
CA ASP A 102 -1.40 13.51 14.21
C ASP A 102 -1.93 12.47 15.17
N MET A 103 -1.99 11.23 14.74
CA MET A 103 -2.36 10.11 15.63
C MET A 103 -1.34 9.91 16.74
N GLN A 104 -0.07 10.07 16.44
CA GLN A 104 0.98 9.99 17.46
C GLN A 104 0.82 11.08 18.49
N ARG A 105 0.50 12.31 18.08
CA ARG A 105 0.23 13.41 19.01
C ARG A 105 -0.93 13.13 19.94
N VAL A 106 -2.03 12.59 19.40
CA VAL A 106 -3.19 12.25 20.21
C VAL A 106 -2.84 11.19 21.26
N VAL A 107 -2.06 10.19 20.89
CA VAL A 107 -1.61 9.15 21.82
C VAL A 107 -0.70 9.77 22.90
N ASP A 108 0.21 10.64 22.55
CA ASP A 108 1.13 11.30 23.49
C ASP A 108 0.35 12.15 24.50
N ILE A 109 -0.66 12.88 24.05
CA ILE A 109 -1.51 13.70 24.93
C ILE A 109 -2.31 12.83 25.90
N ILE A 110 -2.86 11.72 25.43
CA ILE A 110 -3.65 10.81 26.27
C ILE A 110 -2.78 10.13 27.33
N ASN A 111 -1.52 9.86 27.03
CA ASN A 111 -0.61 9.16 27.92
C ASN A 111 0.12 10.10 28.90
N GLU A 112 -0.04 11.39 28.76
CA GLU A 112 0.42 12.35 29.75
C GLU A 112 -0.53 12.37 30.95
#